data_70d07c3c824465a89bc238f868ef608b
#
_entry.id   70d07c3c824465a89bc238f868ef608b
#
_cell.length_a   1.000
_cell.length_b   1.000
_cell.length_c   1.000
_cell.angle_alpha   90.00
_cell.angle_beta   90.00
_cell.angle_gamma   90.00
#
_symmetry.space_group_name_H-M   'P 1'
#
loop_
_entity.id
_entity.type
_entity.pdbx_description
1 polymer ?
#
loop_
_entity_poly.entity_id
_entity_poly.type
_entity_poly.pdbx_seq_one_letter_code
_entity_poly.pdbx_strand_id
1 'polypeptide(L)'
;MAAFTAADVKKLREKTGAGMMDAKKALEAADGDVEAAVDALRAKGLATAQKKSSRTAAEGLIGVAVEGTKGVAVEVNSETDFVAKNDQFQDFVRKTTQVALGANSDDVEALKAMDHPDGGTIGDKLTDNVATIGENQQVRRMKTVSVTDGVVVPYMHNAVAPDLGKIGVLVALE
;
A
#
# COMPACT_ATOMS: atom_id res chain seq x y z
N MET A 1 -27.79 19.90 -16.37
CA MET A 1 -28.04 18.59 -15.69
C MET A 1 -26.67 17.95 -15.50
N ALA A 2 -26.43 17.30 -14.36
CA ALA A 2 -25.12 16.63 -14.17
C ALA A 2 -24.93 15.57 -15.25
N ALA A 3 -23.78 15.58 -15.92
CA ALA A 3 -23.47 14.64 -17.01
C ALA A 3 -23.16 13.20 -16.50
N PHE A 4 -23.35 12.92 -15.21
CA PHE A 4 -23.06 11.64 -14.55
C PHE A 4 -24.12 11.30 -13.49
N THR A 5 -24.18 10.03 -13.11
CA THR A 5 -25.15 9.47 -12.14
C THR A 5 -24.48 9.12 -10.81
N ALA A 6 -25.29 8.80 -9.78
CA ALA A 6 -24.77 8.26 -8.52
C ALA A 6 -24.03 6.92 -8.71
N ALA A 7 -24.41 6.12 -9.72
CA ALA A 7 -23.72 4.89 -10.08
C ALA A 7 -22.30 5.15 -10.61
N ASP A 8 -22.11 6.22 -11.39
CA ASP A 8 -20.79 6.63 -11.89
C ASP A 8 -19.89 7.09 -10.74
N VAL A 9 -20.43 7.83 -9.77
CA VAL A 9 -19.68 8.19 -8.54
C VAL A 9 -19.27 6.94 -7.77
N LYS A 10 -20.16 5.97 -7.62
CA LYS A 10 -19.87 4.71 -6.93
C LYS A 10 -18.75 3.94 -7.66
N LYS A 11 -18.87 3.78 -8.97
CA LYS A 11 -17.89 3.11 -9.82
C LYS A 11 -16.51 3.78 -9.74
N LEU A 12 -16.46 5.11 -9.78
CA LEU A 12 -15.21 5.87 -9.66
C LEU A 12 -14.56 5.66 -8.28
N ARG A 13 -15.37 5.62 -7.21
CA ARG A 13 -14.88 5.32 -5.86
C ARG A 13 -14.31 3.91 -5.74
N GLU A 14 -14.99 2.92 -6.28
CA GLU A 14 -14.51 1.52 -6.29
C GLU A 14 -13.19 1.39 -7.05
N LYS A 15 -13.02 2.14 -8.14
CA LYS A 15 -11.80 2.14 -8.96
C LYS A 15 -10.63 2.89 -8.30
N THR A 16 -10.89 3.96 -7.56
CA THR A 16 -9.85 4.90 -7.08
C THR A 16 -9.67 4.93 -5.56
N GLY A 17 -10.58 4.36 -4.78
CA GLY A 17 -10.61 4.49 -3.33
C GLY A 17 -10.96 5.89 -2.82
N ALA A 18 -11.23 6.86 -3.71
CA ALA A 18 -11.53 8.24 -3.34
C ALA A 18 -12.78 8.37 -2.49
N GLY A 19 -12.83 9.40 -1.62
CA GLY A 19 -14.03 9.77 -0.88
C GLY A 19 -15.18 10.18 -1.81
N MET A 20 -16.42 10.03 -1.34
CA MET A 20 -17.61 10.33 -2.16
C MET A 20 -17.61 11.76 -2.74
N MET A 21 -17.23 12.75 -1.91
CA MET A 21 -17.21 14.14 -2.35
C MET A 21 -16.09 14.43 -3.36
N ASP A 22 -14.93 13.77 -3.21
CA ASP A 22 -13.82 13.92 -4.14
C ASP A 22 -14.14 13.26 -5.49
N ALA A 23 -14.72 12.06 -5.49
CA ALA A 23 -15.18 11.39 -6.69
C ALA A 23 -16.27 12.21 -7.43
N LYS A 24 -17.24 12.75 -6.68
CA LYS A 24 -18.27 13.61 -7.26
C LYS A 24 -17.66 14.85 -7.92
N LYS A 25 -16.79 15.58 -7.19
CA LYS A 25 -16.13 16.79 -7.73
C LYS A 25 -15.25 16.50 -8.94
N ALA A 26 -14.58 15.35 -8.95
CA ALA A 26 -13.76 14.94 -10.09
C ALA A 26 -14.62 14.68 -11.34
N LEU A 27 -15.78 14.00 -11.19
CA LEU A 27 -16.73 13.80 -12.28
C LEU A 27 -17.37 15.12 -12.75
N GLU A 28 -17.71 16.02 -11.82
CA GLU A 28 -18.22 17.36 -12.16
C GLU A 28 -17.18 18.13 -13.00
N ALA A 29 -15.92 18.13 -12.61
CA ALA A 29 -14.84 18.83 -13.31
C ALA A 29 -14.48 18.18 -14.66
N ALA A 30 -14.76 16.90 -14.82
CA ALA A 30 -14.53 16.11 -16.04
C ALA A 30 -15.77 15.98 -16.93
N ASP A 31 -16.84 16.77 -16.67
CA ASP A 31 -18.12 16.70 -17.40
C ASP A 31 -18.70 15.26 -17.52
N GLY A 32 -18.44 14.43 -16.52
CA GLY A 32 -18.90 13.03 -16.45
C GLY A 32 -17.96 12.01 -17.10
N ASP A 33 -16.83 12.43 -17.65
CA ASP A 33 -15.80 11.52 -18.17
C ASP A 33 -15.09 10.82 -17.02
N VAL A 34 -15.29 9.50 -16.91
CA VAL A 34 -14.75 8.69 -15.81
C VAL A 34 -13.24 8.57 -15.88
N GLU A 35 -12.64 8.45 -17.08
CA GLU A 35 -11.18 8.33 -17.23
C GLU A 35 -10.49 9.64 -16.88
N ALA A 36 -10.99 10.77 -17.37
CA ALA A 36 -10.49 12.08 -16.99
C ALA A 36 -10.65 12.36 -15.48
N ALA A 37 -11.72 11.87 -14.86
CA ALA A 37 -11.93 11.96 -13.40
C ALA A 37 -10.93 11.10 -12.63
N VAL A 38 -10.56 9.90 -13.12
CA VAL A 38 -9.50 9.05 -12.55
C VAL A 38 -8.17 9.78 -12.59
N ASP A 39 -7.79 10.36 -13.74
CA ASP A 39 -6.53 11.09 -13.91
C ASP A 39 -6.46 12.32 -12.98
N ALA A 40 -7.57 13.05 -12.85
CA ALA A 40 -7.66 14.19 -11.93
C ALA A 40 -7.49 13.78 -10.46
N LEU A 41 -8.10 12.66 -10.05
CA LEU A 41 -7.94 12.10 -8.70
C LEU A 41 -6.52 11.61 -8.45
N ARG A 42 -5.88 10.98 -9.44
CA ARG A 42 -4.49 10.54 -9.37
C ARG A 42 -3.55 11.74 -9.20
N ALA A 43 -3.70 12.79 -10.01
CA ALA A 43 -2.92 14.02 -9.88
C ALA A 43 -3.10 14.69 -8.51
N LYS A 44 -4.33 14.73 -7.98
CA LYS A 44 -4.64 15.22 -6.63
C LYS A 44 -3.97 14.36 -5.56
N GLY A 45 -3.98 13.04 -5.72
CA GLY A 45 -3.32 12.08 -4.82
C GLY A 45 -1.81 12.32 -4.74
N LEU A 46 -1.15 12.46 -5.90
CA LEU A 46 0.28 12.78 -5.99
C LEU A 46 0.62 14.09 -5.28
N ALA A 47 -0.14 15.16 -5.53
CA ALA A 47 0.06 16.45 -4.86
C ALA A 47 -0.14 16.36 -3.34
N THR A 48 -1.10 15.57 -2.88
CA THR A 48 -1.35 15.32 -1.46
C THR A 48 -0.19 14.56 -0.82
N ALA A 49 0.28 13.48 -1.46
CA ALA A 49 1.41 12.68 -1.00
C ALA A 49 2.68 13.54 -0.91
N GLN A 50 2.95 14.36 -1.93
CA GLN A 50 4.09 15.27 -1.92
C GLN A 50 4.05 16.27 -0.76
N LYS A 51 2.89 16.87 -0.48
CA LYS A 51 2.72 17.81 0.65
C LYS A 51 2.94 17.14 2.02
N LYS A 52 2.68 15.83 2.12
CA LYS A 52 2.82 15.07 3.36
C LYS A 52 4.19 14.41 3.51
N SER A 53 4.98 14.30 2.45
CA SER A 53 6.24 13.54 2.43
C SER A 53 7.28 14.01 3.46
N SER A 54 7.21 15.27 3.90
CA SER A 54 8.10 15.82 4.95
C SER A 54 7.68 15.47 6.38
N ARG A 55 6.50 14.88 6.58
CA ARG A 55 6.03 14.51 7.91
C ARG A 55 6.70 13.23 8.37
N THR A 56 7.07 13.16 9.64
CA THR A 56 7.69 11.95 10.21
C THR A 56 6.71 10.78 10.21
N ALA A 57 7.09 9.69 9.58
CA ALA A 57 6.36 8.42 9.58
C ALA A 57 7.25 7.37 10.28
N ALA A 58 7.04 7.15 11.56
CA ALA A 58 7.84 6.26 12.42
C ALA A 58 7.03 5.11 13.03
N GLU A 59 5.70 5.18 12.93
CA GLU A 59 4.77 4.12 13.28
C GLU A 59 4.51 3.21 12.07
N GLY A 60 3.55 2.33 12.14
CA GLY A 60 3.15 1.46 11.03
C GLY A 60 3.24 -0.02 11.36
N LEU A 61 3.50 -0.84 10.34
CA LEU A 61 3.53 -2.30 10.44
C LEU A 61 4.72 -2.92 9.69
N ILE A 62 5.11 -4.09 10.17
CA ILE A 62 5.93 -5.06 9.46
C ILE A 62 5.00 -6.14 8.91
N GLY A 63 5.14 -6.44 7.61
CA GLY A 63 4.59 -7.65 7.02
C GLY A 63 5.69 -8.69 6.84
N VAL A 64 5.35 -9.96 7.03
CA VAL A 64 6.22 -11.10 6.71
C VAL A 64 5.51 -12.06 5.77
N ALA A 65 6.28 -12.68 4.87
CA ALA A 65 5.78 -13.75 4.02
C ALA A 65 6.88 -14.79 3.82
N VAL A 66 6.48 -16.06 3.79
CA VAL A 66 7.41 -17.19 3.60
C VAL A 66 6.81 -18.15 2.57
N GLU A 67 7.65 -18.61 1.65
CA GLU A 67 7.32 -19.66 0.68
C GLU A 67 8.53 -20.60 0.56
N GLY A 68 8.34 -21.85 0.96
CA GLY A 68 9.41 -22.84 0.94
C GLY A 68 10.63 -22.41 1.76
N THR A 69 11.77 -22.25 1.09
CA THR A 69 13.06 -21.89 1.66
C THR A 69 13.37 -20.39 1.55
N LYS A 70 12.38 -19.54 1.22
CA LYS A 70 12.54 -18.10 1.08
C LYS A 70 11.51 -17.35 1.95
N GLY A 71 11.96 -16.27 2.58
CA GLY A 71 11.10 -15.37 3.34
C GLY A 71 11.46 -13.91 3.11
N VAL A 72 10.49 -13.03 3.27
CA VAL A 72 10.67 -11.57 3.18
C VAL A 72 9.96 -10.88 4.35
N ALA A 73 10.57 -9.82 4.85
CA ALA A 73 9.97 -8.86 5.76
C ALA A 73 9.95 -7.48 5.11
N VAL A 74 8.83 -6.77 5.17
CA VAL A 74 8.65 -5.43 4.63
C VAL A 74 8.17 -4.50 5.72
N GLU A 75 8.84 -3.36 5.90
CA GLU A 75 8.43 -2.30 6.81
C GLU A 75 7.71 -1.20 6.04
N VAL A 76 6.46 -0.95 6.44
CA VAL A 76 5.65 0.16 5.95
C VAL A 76 5.32 1.08 7.12
N ASN A 77 5.79 2.31 7.05
CA ASN A 77 5.57 3.30 8.12
C ASN A 77 4.38 4.20 7.83
N SER A 78 3.79 4.73 8.91
CA SER A 78 2.75 5.76 8.96
C SER A 78 3.08 6.80 10.04
N GLU A 79 2.33 7.90 10.07
CA GLU A 79 2.56 8.95 11.08
C GLU A 79 2.12 8.49 12.48
N THR A 80 0.96 7.81 12.57
CA THR A 80 0.37 7.36 13.84
C THR A 80 0.14 5.86 13.89
N ASP A 81 0.00 5.32 15.10
CA ASP A 81 -0.33 3.91 15.36
C ASP A 81 -1.80 3.57 15.05
N PHE A 82 -2.68 4.58 14.92
CA PHE A 82 -4.07 4.38 14.51
C PHE A 82 -4.16 3.79 13.11
N VAL A 83 -3.28 4.21 12.20
CA VAL A 83 -3.23 3.69 10.82
C VAL A 83 -2.90 2.20 10.79
N ALA A 84 -2.14 1.68 11.75
CA ALA A 84 -1.86 0.25 11.86
C ALA A 84 -3.13 -0.62 12.05
N LYS A 85 -4.24 -0.02 12.50
CA LYS A 85 -5.54 -0.68 12.66
C LYS A 85 -6.49 -0.46 11.48
N ASN A 86 -6.08 0.34 10.49
CA ASN A 86 -6.88 0.63 9.30
C ASN A 86 -6.80 -0.55 8.31
N ASP A 87 -7.95 -1.08 7.91
CA ASP A 87 -8.04 -2.24 7.02
C ASP A 87 -7.37 -2.01 5.66
N GLN A 88 -7.50 -0.81 5.08
CA GLN A 88 -6.88 -0.45 3.81
C GLN A 88 -5.35 -0.45 3.93
N PHE A 89 -4.81 0.07 5.03
CA PHE A 89 -3.38 0.05 5.31
C PHE A 89 -2.86 -1.37 5.52
N GLN A 90 -3.56 -2.19 6.30
CA GLN A 90 -3.19 -3.59 6.53
C GLN A 90 -3.20 -4.40 5.22
N ASP A 91 -4.22 -4.20 4.39
CA ASP A 91 -4.31 -4.86 3.08
C ASP A 91 -3.15 -4.46 2.16
N PHE A 92 -2.82 -3.16 2.13
CA PHE A 92 -1.66 -2.67 1.38
C PHE A 92 -0.35 -3.30 1.88
N VAL A 93 -0.11 -3.36 3.20
CA VAL A 93 1.12 -3.98 3.76
C VAL A 93 1.18 -5.45 3.39
N ARG A 94 0.06 -6.20 3.53
CA ARG A 94 0.00 -7.62 3.20
C ARG A 94 0.31 -7.88 1.73
N LYS A 95 -0.36 -7.18 0.81
CA LYS A 95 -0.18 -7.35 -0.63
C LYS A 95 1.22 -6.94 -1.08
N THR A 96 1.74 -5.82 -0.56
CA THR A 96 3.12 -5.39 -0.83
C THR A 96 4.13 -6.44 -0.37
N THR A 97 3.93 -7.05 0.80
CA THR A 97 4.80 -8.11 1.33
C THR A 97 4.74 -9.36 0.45
N GLN A 98 3.55 -9.75 -0.04
CA GLN A 98 3.41 -10.88 -0.97
C GLN A 98 4.13 -10.61 -2.29
N VAL A 99 4.02 -9.41 -2.85
CA VAL A 99 4.76 -9.02 -4.06
C VAL A 99 6.27 -9.04 -3.81
N ALA A 100 6.72 -8.54 -2.65
CA ALA A 100 8.12 -8.52 -2.26
C ALA A 100 8.73 -9.92 -2.17
N LEU A 101 7.96 -10.96 -1.85
CA LEU A 101 8.43 -12.35 -1.82
C LEU A 101 8.91 -12.81 -3.20
N GLY A 102 8.29 -12.31 -4.28
CA GLY A 102 8.70 -12.55 -5.67
C GLY A 102 9.86 -11.67 -6.16
N ALA A 103 10.28 -10.66 -5.38
CA ALA A 103 11.37 -9.76 -5.78
C ALA A 103 12.74 -10.45 -5.77
N ASN A 104 13.63 -10.00 -6.65
CA ASN A 104 15.00 -10.52 -6.81
C ASN A 104 16.05 -9.69 -6.06
N SER A 105 15.63 -8.64 -5.36
CA SER A 105 16.52 -7.75 -4.60
C SER A 105 15.79 -7.17 -3.40
N ASP A 106 16.55 -6.62 -2.44
CA ASP A 106 16.01 -5.88 -1.30
C ASP A 106 15.85 -4.36 -1.60
N ASP A 107 15.80 -3.99 -2.87
CA ASP A 107 15.65 -2.61 -3.32
C ASP A 107 14.18 -2.17 -3.23
N VAL A 108 13.91 -1.21 -2.35
CA VAL A 108 12.57 -0.65 -2.13
C VAL A 108 12.05 0.12 -3.36
N GLU A 109 12.91 0.80 -4.11
CA GLU A 109 12.48 1.52 -5.31
C GLU A 109 12.08 0.53 -6.42
N ALA A 110 12.81 -0.56 -6.56
CA ALA A 110 12.42 -1.65 -7.45
C ALA A 110 11.09 -2.28 -7.00
N LEU A 111 10.90 -2.53 -5.70
CA LEU A 111 9.62 -3.02 -5.16
C LEU A 111 8.47 -2.06 -5.49
N LYS A 112 8.64 -0.76 -5.29
CA LYS A 112 7.60 0.24 -5.57
C LYS A 112 7.21 0.30 -7.06
N ALA A 113 8.09 -0.08 -7.96
CA ALA A 113 7.83 -0.16 -9.39
C ALA A 113 7.13 -1.46 -9.82
N MET A 114 7.04 -2.48 -8.95
CA MET A 114 6.35 -3.74 -9.25
C MET A 114 4.83 -3.55 -9.26
N ASP A 115 4.15 -4.40 -10.04
CA ASP A 115 2.69 -4.40 -10.16
C ASP A 115 2.03 -4.77 -8.83
N HIS A 116 1.02 -4.00 -8.46
CA HIS A 116 0.16 -4.32 -7.32
C HIS A 116 -1.00 -5.22 -7.77
N PRO A 117 -1.41 -6.22 -6.97
CA PRO A 117 -2.50 -7.13 -7.33
C PRO A 117 -3.84 -6.45 -7.71
N ASP A 118 -4.11 -5.28 -7.15
CA ASP A 118 -5.34 -4.50 -7.43
C ASP A 118 -5.15 -3.49 -8.59
N GLY A 119 -4.09 -3.64 -9.37
CA GLY A 119 -3.75 -2.78 -10.51
C GLY A 119 -2.90 -1.57 -10.13
N GLY A 120 -2.17 -1.04 -11.12
CA GLY A 120 -1.13 -0.05 -10.91
C GLY A 120 0.11 -0.62 -10.23
N THR A 121 1.04 0.23 -9.83
CA THR A 121 2.24 -0.19 -9.09
C THR A 121 2.03 -0.12 -7.57
N ILE A 122 2.94 -0.72 -6.81
CA ILE A 122 3.00 -0.55 -5.33
C ILE A 122 3.13 0.94 -4.99
N GLY A 123 3.93 1.71 -5.74
CA GLY A 123 4.07 3.16 -5.56
C GLY A 123 2.78 3.94 -5.83
N ASP A 124 2.01 3.56 -6.85
CA ASP A 124 0.69 4.15 -7.12
C ASP A 124 -0.26 3.90 -5.94
N LYS A 125 -0.32 2.66 -5.42
CA LYS A 125 -1.18 2.32 -4.28
C LYS A 125 -0.75 2.99 -2.98
N LEU A 126 0.55 3.16 -2.76
CA LEU A 126 1.06 3.94 -1.64
C LEU A 126 0.55 5.38 -1.70
N THR A 127 0.61 6.00 -2.88
CA THR A 127 0.10 7.35 -3.13
C THR A 127 -1.40 7.44 -2.87
N ASP A 128 -2.18 6.47 -3.36
CA ASP A 128 -3.62 6.38 -3.12
C ASP A 128 -3.94 6.26 -1.62
N ASN A 129 -3.17 5.46 -0.89
CA ASN A 129 -3.32 5.32 0.56
C ASN A 129 -3.03 6.61 1.32
N VAL A 130 -1.95 7.33 0.95
CA VAL A 130 -1.64 8.63 1.56
C VAL A 130 -2.77 9.62 1.31
N ALA A 131 -3.35 9.63 0.12
CA ALA A 131 -4.46 10.52 -0.24
C ALA A 131 -5.76 10.18 0.51
N THR A 132 -6.10 8.89 0.65
CA THR A 132 -7.36 8.42 1.24
C THR A 132 -7.31 8.36 2.76
N ILE A 133 -6.25 7.82 3.35
CA ILE A 133 -6.07 7.72 4.80
C ILE A 133 -5.69 9.08 5.40
N GLY A 134 -4.96 9.91 4.63
CA GLY A 134 -4.66 11.28 5.01
C GLY A 134 -3.38 11.44 5.85
N GLU A 135 -2.55 10.42 5.97
CA GLU A 135 -1.24 10.45 6.64
C GLU A 135 -0.11 10.14 5.66
N ASN A 136 1.10 10.66 5.95
CA ASN A 136 2.31 10.23 5.26
C ASN A 136 2.55 8.75 5.50
N GLN A 137 2.86 8.01 4.44
CA GLN A 137 3.20 6.60 4.51
C GLN A 137 4.41 6.32 3.63
N GLN A 138 5.22 5.36 4.04
CA GLN A 138 6.45 4.99 3.34
C GLN A 138 6.66 3.48 3.38
N VAL A 139 6.96 2.86 2.24
CA VAL A 139 7.65 1.57 2.21
C VAL A 139 9.11 1.88 2.52
N ARG A 140 9.53 1.61 3.75
CA ARG A 140 10.82 2.09 4.25
C ARG A 140 11.97 1.17 3.88
N ARG A 141 11.76 -0.12 4.08
CA ARG A 141 12.78 -1.15 3.83
C ARG A 141 12.16 -2.52 3.68
N MET A 142 12.90 -3.40 3.06
CA MET A 142 12.60 -4.82 3.00
C MET A 142 13.87 -5.63 3.22
N LYS A 143 13.71 -6.87 3.64
CA LYS A 143 14.79 -7.83 3.76
C LYS A 143 14.33 -9.22 3.41
N THR A 144 15.06 -9.87 2.52
CA THR A 144 14.85 -11.27 2.13
C THR A 144 15.88 -12.16 2.81
N VAL A 145 15.45 -13.34 3.23
CA VAL A 145 16.33 -14.45 3.63
C VAL A 145 15.96 -15.69 2.84
N SER A 146 16.94 -16.50 2.49
CA SER A 146 16.72 -17.76 1.80
C SER A 146 17.83 -18.76 2.10
N VAL A 147 17.50 -20.05 2.04
CA VAL A 147 18.44 -21.16 2.14
C VAL A 147 18.25 -22.10 0.95
N THR A 148 19.28 -22.85 0.59
CA THR A 148 19.22 -23.81 -0.52
C THR A 148 18.48 -25.07 -0.10
N ASP A 149 18.79 -25.56 1.10
CA ASP A 149 18.17 -26.71 1.73
C ASP A 149 17.93 -26.35 3.21
N GLY A 150 16.70 -26.51 3.69
CA GLY A 150 16.35 -26.12 5.05
C GLY A 150 14.98 -25.49 5.18
N VAL A 151 14.83 -24.59 6.13
CA VAL A 151 13.56 -23.91 6.44
C VAL A 151 13.77 -22.43 6.70
N VAL A 152 12.76 -21.63 6.35
CA VAL A 152 12.61 -20.24 6.79
C VAL A 152 11.36 -20.15 7.66
N VAL A 153 11.52 -19.63 8.87
CA VAL A 153 10.44 -19.53 9.86
C VAL A 153 10.22 -18.07 10.24
N PRO A 154 8.98 -17.55 10.12
CA PRO A 154 8.64 -16.23 10.56
C PRO A 154 8.23 -16.20 12.04
N TYR A 155 8.52 -15.10 12.70
CA TYR A 155 7.94 -14.75 14.00
C TYR A 155 7.42 -13.33 13.98
N MET A 156 6.19 -13.14 14.43
CA MET A 156 5.55 -11.83 14.51
C MET A 156 5.28 -11.47 15.97
N HIS A 157 5.87 -10.38 16.43
CA HIS A 157 5.63 -9.85 17.77
C HIS A 157 4.65 -8.68 17.72
N ASN A 158 3.73 -8.62 18.71
CA ASN A 158 2.63 -7.68 18.71
C ASN A 158 1.82 -7.70 17.40
N ALA A 159 1.42 -8.90 17.00
CA ALA A 159 0.61 -9.11 15.81
C ALA A 159 -0.73 -8.37 15.92
N VAL A 160 -1.11 -7.67 14.85
CA VAL A 160 -2.42 -7.01 14.71
C VAL A 160 -3.35 -7.82 13.79
N ALA A 161 -2.76 -8.63 12.91
CA ALA A 161 -3.43 -9.56 12.01
C ALA A 161 -2.42 -10.68 11.65
N PRO A 162 -2.84 -11.78 11.00
CA PRO A 162 -1.91 -12.78 10.50
C PRO A 162 -0.81 -12.15 9.66
N ASP A 163 0.47 -12.45 9.97
CA ASP A 163 1.66 -11.99 9.28
C ASP A 163 1.90 -10.46 9.28
N LEU A 164 1.14 -9.72 10.09
CA LEU A 164 1.27 -8.27 10.28
C LEU A 164 1.43 -7.92 11.75
N GLY A 165 2.42 -7.11 12.08
CA GLY A 165 2.65 -6.68 13.46
C GLY A 165 3.67 -5.56 13.59
N LYS A 166 4.11 -5.33 14.80
CA LYS A 166 5.07 -4.26 15.11
C LYS A 166 6.52 -4.68 14.93
N ILE A 167 6.83 -5.95 15.12
CA ILE A 167 8.18 -6.51 14.95
C ILE A 167 8.04 -7.84 14.20
N GLY A 168 8.71 -7.95 13.07
CA GLY A 168 8.79 -9.19 12.29
C GLY A 168 10.22 -9.73 12.32
N VAL A 169 10.36 -11.04 12.50
CA VAL A 169 11.62 -11.75 12.48
C VAL A 169 11.54 -12.89 11.50
N LEU A 170 12.60 -13.10 10.71
CA LEU A 170 12.78 -14.26 9.86
C LEU A 170 14.03 -15.01 10.31
N VAL A 171 13.91 -16.31 10.50
CA VAL A 171 15.03 -17.21 10.80
C VAL A 171 15.15 -18.22 9.68
N ALA A 172 16.31 -18.28 9.06
CA ALA A 172 16.66 -19.27 8.04
C ALA A 172 17.65 -20.26 8.63
N LEU A 173 17.38 -21.56 8.49
CA LEU A 173 18.20 -22.66 8.99
C LEU A 173 18.46 -23.62 7.83
N GLU A 174 19.72 -23.97 7.62
CA GLU A 174 20.18 -25.05 6.74
C GLU A 174 20.41 -26.33 7.52
#